data_8999831d933467dfa61d857a43b95ef9
#
_entry.id   8999831d933467dfa61d857a43b95ef9
#
_cell.length_a   1.000
_cell.length_b   1.000
_cell.length_c   1.000
_cell.angle_alpha   90.00
_cell.angle_beta   90.00
_cell.angle_gamma   90.00
#
_symmetry.space_group_name_H-M   'P 1'
#
loop_
_entity.id
_entity.type
_entity.pdbx_description
1 polymer ?
#
loop_
_entity_poly.entity_id
_entity_poly.type
_entity_poly.pdbx_seq_one_letter_code
_entity_poly.pdbx_strand_id
1 'polypeptide(L)'
;MIMEEQAEKIVAAGIEEVEIRTVLNCKTRHGVCSKCYGRNLATGKEVNIGEAIGIIAAQSIGEPGTQLTMRTFHTGGVAGGDITQGLPRVEELFEARKPKGLAVIAEIDGRVEIDETGKRKEIIVIPNEGEKQVYSIAYNSRLRVKQGQMVKAGDPLTQGSINPHDIVRVKGIGGVQEYIVKEVQRVYRLQG
;
A
#
# COMPACT_ATOMS: atom_id res chain seq x y z
N MET A 1 -0.23 8.94 26.72
CA MET A 1 0.10 9.77 25.52
C MET A 1 1.42 10.46 25.80
N ILE A 2 2.36 10.47 24.86
CA ILE A 2 3.64 11.17 25.01
C ILE A 2 3.39 12.65 24.68
N MET A 3 3.58 13.52 25.66
CA MET A 3 3.49 14.98 25.52
C MET A 3 4.89 15.56 25.37
N GLU A 4 5.01 16.85 25.10
CA GLU A 4 6.29 17.51 24.82
C GLU A 4 7.32 17.30 25.91
N GLU A 5 6.94 17.44 27.19
CA GLU A 5 7.86 17.19 28.32
C GLU A 5 8.40 15.77 28.38
N GLN A 6 7.55 14.76 28.03
CA GLN A 6 8.02 13.38 27.98
C GLN A 6 8.91 13.14 26.76
N ALA A 7 8.61 13.76 25.62
CA ALA A 7 9.43 13.68 24.42
C ALA A 7 10.84 14.26 24.68
N GLU A 8 10.94 15.40 25.35
CA GLU A 8 12.22 15.99 25.75
C GLU A 8 13.03 15.08 26.67
N LYS A 9 12.37 14.44 27.65
CA LYS A 9 13.02 13.47 28.53
C LYS A 9 13.53 12.23 27.80
N ILE A 10 12.78 11.74 26.81
CA ILE A 10 13.17 10.59 25.97
C ILE A 10 14.40 10.95 25.15
N VAL A 11 14.40 12.12 24.52
CA VAL A 11 15.54 12.61 23.74
C VAL A 11 16.77 12.83 24.62
N ALA A 12 16.60 13.46 25.81
CA ALA A 12 17.67 13.68 26.76
C ALA A 12 18.25 12.38 27.32
N ALA A 13 17.47 11.31 27.39
CA ALA A 13 17.91 9.98 27.79
C ALA A 13 18.66 9.20 26.68
N GLY A 14 18.81 9.77 25.47
CA GLY A 14 19.51 9.14 24.35
C GLY A 14 18.77 7.96 23.76
N ILE A 15 17.45 7.89 23.93
CA ILE A 15 16.61 6.81 23.36
C ILE A 15 16.34 7.16 21.89
N GLU A 16 16.81 6.31 20.98
CA GLU A 16 16.69 6.53 19.53
C GLU A 16 15.35 6.02 18.97
N GLU A 17 14.78 4.95 19.51
CA GLU A 17 13.56 4.33 19.02
C GLU A 17 12.55 4.08 20.16
N VAL A 18 11.27 4.36 19.88
CA VAL A 18 10.16 4.12 20.82
C VAL A 18 9.03 3.42 20.10
N GLU A 19 8.56 2.30 20.62
CA GLU A 19 7.36 1.63 20.13
C GLU A 19 6.10 2.41 20.50
N ILE A 20 5.32 2.79 19.50
CA ILE A 20 4.05 3.50 19.68
C ILE A 20 2.87 2.74 19.10
N ARG A 21 1.69 3.01 19.64
CA ARG A 21 0.42 2.52 19.07
C ARG A 21 0.05 3.35 17.84
N THR A 22 -0.55 2.70 16.85
CA THR A 22 -1.01 3.35 15.62
C THR A 22 -2.44 2.91 15.28
N VAL A 23 -3.14 3.74 14.52
CA VAL A 23 -4.48 3.41 14.01
C VAL A 23 -4.47 2.14 13.14
N LEU A 24 -3.37 1.88 12.43
CA LEU A 24 -3.21 0.72 11.54
C LEU A 24 -3.14 -0.61 12.30
N ASN A 25 -2.64 -0.60 13.54
CA ASN A 25 -2.51 -1.78 14.39
C ASN A 25 -3.61 -1.87 15.45
N CYS A 26 -4.65 -1.05 15.34
CA CYS A 26 -5.75 -1.07 16.29
C CYS A 26 -6.60 -2.34 16.14
N LYS A 27 -6.81 -3.06 17.25
CA LYS A 27 -7.55 -4.33 17.28
C LYS A 27 -9.04 -4.18 17.59
N THR A 28 -9.58 -2.96 17.63
CA THR A 28 -11.01 -2.73 17.84
C THR A 28 -11.82 -3.20 16.63
N ARG A 29 -12.96 -3.80 16.87
CA ARG A 29 -13.84 -4.31 15.81
C ARG A 29 -14.44 -3.19 14.95
N HIS A 30 -14.82 -2.08 15.59
CA HIS A 30 -15.45 -0.93 14.95
C HIS A 30 -14.72 0.33 15.38
N GLY A 31 -14.34 1.14 14.38
CA GLY A 31 -13.60 2.37 14.63
C GLY A 31 -12.17 2.13 15.14
N VAL A 32 -11.63 3.14 15.81
CA VAL A 32 -10.29 3.13 16.40
C VAL A 32 -10.38 3.53 17.86
N CYS A 33 -9.66 2.85 18.75
CA CYS A 33 -9.67 3.24 20.16
C CYS A 33 -8.91 4.56 20.40
N SER A 34 -9.30 5.31 21.43
CA SER A 34 -8.70 6.61 21.76
C SER A 34 -7.18 6.53 21.93
N LYS A 35 -6.67 5.44 22.51
CA LYS A 35 -5.22 5.26 22.71
C LYS A 35 -4.43 4.99 21.41
N CYS A 36 -5.04 4.35 20.40
CA CYS A 36 -4.40 4.17 19.11
C CYS A 36 -4.51 5.41 18.22
N TYR A 37 -5.60 6.16 18.37
CA TYR A 37 -5.76 7.45 17.68
C TYR A 37 -4.92 8.54 18.35
N GLY A 38 -4.95 8.62 19.68
CA GLY A 38 -4.11 9.51 20.48
C GLY A 38 -4.69 10.91 20.63
N ARG A 39 -4.00 11.91 20.08
CA ARG A 39 -4.28 13.33 20.29
C ARG A 39 -5.32 13.86 19.28
N ASN A 40 -6.32 14.57 19.78
CA ASN A 40 -7.18 15.39 18.95
C ASN A 40 -6.39 16.62 18.49
N LEU A 41 -6.25 16.82 17.19
CA LEU A 41 -5.40 17.88 16.61
C LEU A 41 -5.94 19.29 16.87
N ALA A 42 -7.26 19.45 17.05
CA ALA A 42 -7.87 20.75 17.30
C ALA A 42 -7.70 21.20 18.76
N THR A 43 -7.83 20.29 19.72
CA THR A 43 -7.81 20.61 21.15
C THR A 43 -6.46 20.35 21.81
N GLY A 44 -5.60 19.54 21.19
CA GLY A 44 -4.34 19.11 21.76
C GLY A 44 -4.46 18.08 22.89
N LYS A 45 -5.67 17.67 23.28
CA LYS A 45 -5.96 16.71 24.34
C LYS A 45 -6.19 15.32 23.77
N GLU A 46 -6.30 14.32 24.62
CA GLU A 46 -6.72 12.96 24.21
C GLU A 46 -8.10 13.02 23.54
N VAL A 47 -8.25 12.26 22.44
CA VAL A 47 -9.50 12.22 21.67
C VAL A 47 -10.63 11.63 22.52
N ASN A 48 -11.84 12.22 22.42
CA ASN A 48 -13.02 11.72 23.09
C ASN A 48 -13.63 10.53 22.33
N ILE A 49 -14.30 9.65 23.07
CA ILE A 49 -15.10 8.58 22.47
C ILE A 49 -16.27 9.21 21.73
N GLY A 50 -16.53 8.75 20.49
CA GLY A 50 -17.60 9.28 19.62
C GLY A 50 -17.14 10.38 18.68
N GLU A 51 -15.85 10.74 18.68
CA GLU A 51 -15.28 11.66 17.69
C GLU A 51 -15.39 11.08 16.28
N ALA A 52 -15.83 11.90 15.32
CA ALA A 52 -16.03 11.46 13.93
C ALA A 52 -14.71 11.43 13.14
N ILE A 53 -13.73 10.65 13.62
CA ILE A 53 -12.37 10.59 13.06
C ILE A 53 -12.31 10.17 11.60
N GLY A 54 -13.25 9.31 11.17
CA GLY A 54 -13.34 8.87 9.76
C GLY A 54 -13.71 10.02 8.83
N ILE A 55 -14.59 10.94 9.26
CA ILE A 55 -14.95 12.14 8.49
C ILE A 55 -13.77 13.09 8.42
N ILE A 56 -13.06 13.30 9.53
CA ILE A 56 -11.85 14.14 9.57
C ILE A 56 -10.80 13.62 8.61
N ALA A 57 -10.57 12.31 8.61
CA ALA A 57 -9.63 11.65 7.68
C ALA A 57 -10.08 11.81 6.23
N ALA A 58 -11.36 11.58 5.93
CA ALA A 58 -11.92 11.71 4.58
C ALA A 58 -11.79 13.14 4.03
N GLN A 59 -12.06 14.16 4.86
CA GLN A 59 -11.88 15.56 4.49
C GLN A 59 -10.42 15.90 4.23
N SER A 60 -9.49 15.44 5.09
CA SER A 60 -8.05 15.68 4.95
C SER A 60 -7.44 14.99 3.72
N ILE A 61 -8.01 13.85 3.30
CA ILE A 61 -7.60 13.16 2.07
C ILE A 61 -8.26 13.80 0.85
N GLY A 62 -9.52 14.22 0.96
CA GLY A 62 -10.32 14.73 -0.16
C GLY A 62 -9.98 16.17 -0.55
N GLU A 63 -9.65 17.02 0.42
CA GLU A 63 -9.34 18.43 0.15
C GLU A 63 -8.22 18.60 -0.89
N PRO A 64 -7.02 18.00 -0.76
CA PRO A 64 -5.98 18.10 -1.78
C PRO A 64 -6.28 17.31 -3.05
N GLY A 65 -7.34 16.52 -3.11
CA GLY A 65 -7.77 15.80 -4.31
C GLY A 65 -8.05 16.70 -5.50
N THR A 66 -8.64 17.87 -5.28
CA THR A 66 -8.86 18.89 -6.32
C THR A 66 -7.54 19.39 -6.92
N GLN A 67 -6.51 19.53 -6.12
CA GLN A 67 -5.17 19.95 -6.59
C GLN A 67 -4.49 18.85 -7.43
N LEU A 68 -4.73 17.58 -7.11
CA LEU A 68 -4.27 16.44 -7.90
C LEU A 68 -4.84 16.45 -9.32
N THR A 69 -6.12 16.80 -9.48
CA THR A 69 -6.78 16.93 -10.79
C THR A 69 -6.16 18.04 -11.63
N MET A 70 -5.87 19.17 -11.06
CA MET A 70 -5.28 20.30 -11.79
C MET A 70 -3.85 19.99 -12.28
N ARG A 71 -3.06 19.25 -11.52
CA ARG A 71 -1.67 18.91 -11.88
C ARG A 71 -1.56 17.82 -12.92
N THR A 72 -2.52 16.88 -13.00
CA THR A 72 -2.49 15.79 -13.99
C THR A 72 -2.73 16.28 -15.42
N PHE A 73 -3.37 17.43 -15.62
CA PHE A 73 -3.53 18.04 -16.96
C PHE A 73 -2.22 18.58 -17.53
N HIS A 74 -1.21 18.85 -16.71
CA HIS A 74 0.08 19.39 -17.14
C HIS A 74 1.16 18.34 -17.42
N THR A 75 0.95 17.10 -17.00
CA THR A 75 1.91 15.99 -17.19
C THR A 75 1.51 15.07 -18.36
N GLY A 76 0.67 15.54 -19.25
CA GLY A 76 0.31 14.83 -20.48
C GLY A 76 1.50 14.65 -21.39
N GLY A 77 2.07 13.45 -21.43
CA GLY A 77 3.05 13.17 -22.47
C GLY A 77 4.20 12.24 -22.15
N VAL A 78 4.08 11.29 -21.25
CA VAL A 78 5.00 10.15 -21.29
C VAL A 78 4.19 8.90 -21.63
N ALA A 79 4.21 8.57 -22.90
CA ALA A 79 3.74 7.31 -23.45
C ALA A 79 4.52 6.16 -22.77
N GLY A 80 3.89 5.47 -21.88
CA GLY A 80 4.52 4.36 -21.18
C GLY A 80 3.59 3.65 -20.24
N GLY A 81 2.56 2.98 -20.78
CA GLY A 81 1.81 1.96 -20.08
C GLY A 81 0.49 2.43 -19.45
N ASP A 82 -0.48 1.55 -19.52
CA ASP A 82 -1.84 1.60 -18.96
C ASP A 82 -1.92 1.79 -17.43
N ILE A 83 -0.96 2.47 -16.81
CA ILE A 83 -0.93 2.68 -15.36
C ILE A 83 -1.66 3.98 -15.06
N THR A 84 -2.81 3.85 -14.42
CA THR A 84 -3.61 4.99 -13.94
C THR A 84 -2.81 5.77 -12.89
N GLN A 85 -2.69 7.08 -13.05
CA GLN A 85 -1.93 7.98 -12.19
C GLN A 85 -2.80 9.10 -11.64
N GLY A 86 -2.34 9.75 -10.57
CA GLY A 86 -3.04 10.89 -9.96
C GLY A 86 -4.36 10.52 -9.31
N LEU A 87 -5.33 11.44 -9.35
CA LEU A 87 -6.65 11.28 -8.72
C LEU A 87 -7.41 10.03 -9.20
N PRO A 88 -7.45 9.69 -10.50
CA PRO A 88 -8.09 8.45 -10.95
C PRO A 88 -7.53 7.20 -10.27
N ARG A 89 -6.24 7.20 -9.92
CA ARG A 89 -5.64 6.08 -9.16
C ARG A 89 -6.13 6.03 -7.73
N VAL A 90 -6.31 7.17 -7.10
CA VAL A 90 -6.89 7.26 -5.74
C VAL A 90 -8.32 6.73 -5.74
N GLU A 91 -9.13 7.10 -6.74
CA GLU A 91 -10.51 6.58 -6.91
C GLU A 91 -10.52 5.06 -7.11
N GLU A 92 -9.65 4.52 -7.97
CA GLU A 92 -9.51 3.06 -8.15
C GLU A 92 -9.22 2.35 -6.82
N LEU A 93 -8.36 2.93 -5.98
CA LEU A 93 -7.99 2.35 -4.69
C LEU A 93 -9.15 2.38 -3.69
N PHE A 94 -9.84 3.51 -3.56
CA PHE A 94 -10.98 3.64 -2.63
C PHE A 94 -12.18 2.83 -3.03
N GLU A 95 -12.41 2.66 -4.33
CA GLU A 95 -13.49 1.80 -4.84
C GLU A 95 -13.06 0.32 -5.00
N ALA A 96 -11.79 0.02 -4.68
CA ALA A 96 -11.20 -1.30 -4.88
C ALA A 96 -11.40 -1.85 -6.29
N ARG A 97 -11.37 -0.99 -7.32
CA ARG A 97 -11.52 -1.38 -8.72
C ARG A 97 -10.32 -2.20 -9.17
N LYS A 98 -10.55 -3.13 -10.08
CA LYS A 98 -9.49 -3.88 -10.75
C LYS A 98 -8.68 -2.93 -11.65
N PRO A 99 -7.38 -2.77 -11.44
CA PRO A 99 -6.54 -1.89 -12.25
C PRO A 99 -6.48 -2.30 -13.72
N LYS A 100 -6.37 -1.35 -14.64
CA LYS A 100 -6.19 -1.64 -16.08
C LYS A 100 -4.84 -2.32 -16.35
N GLY A 101 -3.76 -1.79 -15.81
CA GLY A 101 -2.42 -2.38 -15.88
C GLY A 101 -2.16 -3.28 -14.68
N LEU A 102 -2.70 -4.50 -14.68
CA LEU A 102 -2.62 -5.43 -13.56
C LEU A 102 -1.23 -6.03 -13.40
N ALA A 103 -0.66 -5.95 -12.21
CA ALA A 103 0.51 -6.72 -11.82
C ALA A 103 0.12 -8.13 -11.40
N VAL A 104 0.90 -9.11 -11.81
CA VAL A 104 0.84 -10.47 -11.26
C VAL A 104 1.60 -10.49 -9.94
N ILE A 105 1.01 -11.06 -8.89
CA ILE A 105 1.64 -11.20 -7.57
C ILE A 105 1.96 -12.66 -7.26
N ALA A 106 2.98 -12.89 -6.45
CA ALA A 106 3.27 -14.21 -5.90
C ALA A 106 2.18 -14.60 -4.88
N GLU A 107 1.63 -15.80 -4.99
CA GLU A 107 0.65 -16.32 -4.01
C GLU A 107 1.33 -17.07 -2.86
N ILE A 108 2.57 -17.49 -3.06
CA ILE A 108 3.39 -18.25 -2.10
C ILE A 108 4.77 -17.63 -1.95
N ASP A 109 5.41 -17.93 -0.83
CA ASP A 109 6.83 -17.60 -0.61
C ASP A 109 7.70 -18.59 -1.38
N GLY A 110 8.76 -18.12 -2.02
CA GLY A 110 9.65 -19.03 -2.72
C GLY A 110 10.71 -18.36 -3.57
N ARG A 111 11.47 -19.21 -4.26
CA ARG A 111 12.49 -18.78 -5.22
C ARG A 111 11.89 -18.70 -6.63
N VAL A 112 12.18 -17.62 -7.31
CA VAL A 112 11.68 -17.34 -8.67
C VAL A 112 12.58 -18.06 -9.69
N GLU A 113 11.96 -18.79 -10.62
CA GLU A 113 12.54 -19.24 -11.86
C GLU A 113 11.75 -18.65 -13.05
N ILE A 114 12.46 -18.19 -14.07
CA ILE A 114 11.85 -17.59 -15.25
C ILE A 114 12.11 -18.50 -16.43
N ASP A 115 11.05 -18.94 -17.08
CA ASP A 115 11.12 -19.73 -18.31
C ASP A 115 10.63 -18.88 -19.50
N GLU A 116 11.52 -18.65 -20.44
CA GLU A 116 11.26 -17.89 -21.67
C GLU A 116 11.31 -18.78 -22.94
N THR A 117 11.38 -20.10 -22.78
CA THR A 117 11.56 -21.05 -23.89
C THR A 117 10.31 -21.25 -24.74
N GLY A 118 9.13 -20.85 -24.24
CA GLY A 118 7.84 -21.01 -24.92
C GLY A 118 7.35 -19.76 -25.64
N LYS A 119 6.16 -19.85 -26.21
CA LYS A 119 5.41 -18.70 -26.79
C LYS A 119 4.95 -17.70 -25.73
N ARG A 120 5.03 -18.05 -24.45
CA ARG A 120 4.67 -17.21 -23.30
C ARG A 120 5.81 -17.25 -22.30
N LYS A 121 6.01 -16.14 -21.59
CA LYS A 121 6.91 -16.12 -20.44
C LYS A 121 6.20 -16.76 -19.26
N GLU A 122 6.89 -17.63 -18.56
CA GLU A 122 6.38 -18.24 -17.33
C GLU A 122 7.30 -17.89 -16.15
N ILE A 123 6.68 -17.47 -15.06
CA ILE A 123 7.38 -17.32 -13.79
C ILE A 123 6.95 -18.48 -12.90
N ILE A 124 7.91 -19.23 -12.44
CA ILE A 124 7.72 -20.34 -11.54
C ILE A 124 8.21 -19.92 -10.16
N VAL A 125 7.36 -19.99 -9.17
CA VAL A 125 7.75 -19.77 -7.77
C VAL A 125 7.83 -21.14 -7.09
N ILE A 126 9.02 -21.45 -6.63
CA ILE A 126 9.35 -22.73 -5.98
C ILE A 126 9.46 -22.47 -4.48
N PRO A 127 8.51 -22.97 -3.66
CA PRO A 127 8.59 -22.84 -2.21
C PRO A 127 9.65 -23.80 -1.64
N ASN A 128 10.04 -23.59 -0.38
CA ASN A 128 10.92 -24.52 0.33
C ASN A 128 10.22 -25.86 0.59
N GLU A 129 8.91 -25.82 0.82
CA GLU A 129 8.05 -26.99 1.04
C GLU A 129 6.74 -26.80 0.29
N GLY A 130 6.25 -27.84 -0.41
CA GLY A 130 4.99 -27.79 -1.14
C GLY A 130 5.14 -27.77 -2.66
N GLU A 131 4.06 -27.48 -3.35
CA GLU A 131 3.99 -27.47 -4.80
C GLU A 131 4.41 -26.12 -5.40
N LYS A 132 5.17 -26.18 -6.50
CA LYS A 132 5.53 -25.00 -7.28
C LYS A 132 4.30 -24.36 -7.92
N GLN A 133 4.28 -23.03 -7.97
CA GLN A 133 3.26 -22.27 -8.68
C GLN A 133 3.81 -21.67 -9.97
N VAL A 134 3.05 -21.80 -11.05
CA VAL A 134 3.41 -21.31 -12.38
C VAL A 134 2.49 -20.17 -12.78
N TYR A 135 3.06 -19.02 -13.09
CA TYR A 135 2.37 -17.82 -13.54
C TYR A 135 2.66 -17.57 -15.01
N SER A 136 1.67 -17.75 -15.88
CA SER A 136 1.79 -17.43 -17.31
C SER A 136 1.60 -15.93 -17.53
N ILE A 137 2.58 -15.29 -18.15
CA ILE A 137 2.66 -13.85 -18.31
C ILE A 137 2.66 -13.49 -19.80
N ALA A 138 1.99 -12.37 -20.13
CA ALA A 138 2.04 -11.85 -21.50
C ALA A 138 3.49 -11.48 -21.89
N TYR A 139 3.87 -11.77 -23.11
CA TYR A 139 5.25 -11.61 -23.60
C TYR A 139 5.78 -10.17 -23.46
N ASN A 140 4.89 -9.18 -23.60
CA ASN A 140 5.20 -7.75 -23.47
C ASN A 140 5.22 -7.24 -22.03
N SER A 141 4.88 -8.07 -21.04
CA SER A 141 4.89 -7.65 -19.64
C SER A 141 6.34 -7.48 -19.16
N ARG A 142 6.60 -6.37 -18.48
CA ARG A 142 7.89 -6.13 -17.85
C ARG A 142 7.97 -6.84 -16.51
N LEU A 143 9.01 -7.65 -16.33
CA LEU A 143 9.27 -8.35 -15.09
C LEU A 143 9.82 -7.39 -14.03
N ARG A 144 9.42 -7.60 -12.79
CA ARG A 144 9.94 -6.89 -11.62
C ARG A 144 10.91 -7.74 -10.81
N VAL A 145 10.92 -9.03 -11.06
CA VAL A 145 11.75 -10.03 -10.39
C VAL A 145 12.85 -10.55 -11.32
N LYS A 146 13.92 -11.07 -10.73
CA LYS A 146 15.06 -11.68 -11.42
C LYS A 146 15.10 -13.18 -11.16
N GLN A 147 15.78 -13.92 -12.06
CA GLN A 147 16.08 -15.33 -11.89
C GLN A 147 16.76 -15.60 -10.54
N GLY A 148 16.24 -16.55 -9.79
CA GLY A 148 16.77 -16.95 -8.47
C GLY A 148 16.41 -16.05 -7.31
N GLN A 149 15.65 -14.96 -7.53
CA GLN A 149 15.24 -14.05 -6.46
C GLN A 149 14.25 -14.72 -5.51
N MET A 150 14.41 -14.47 -4.20
CA MET A 150 13.42 -14.85 -3.19
C MET A 150 12.29 -13.82 -3.17
N VAL A 151 11.04 -14.30 -3.20
CA VAL A 151 9.82 -13.50 -3.10
C VAL A 151 8.95 -14.00 -1.97
N LYS A 152 8.15 -13.09 -1.42
CA LYS A 152 7.13 -13.40 -0.42
C LYS A 152 5.74 -13.35 -1.06
N ALA A 153 4.81 -14.05 -0.46
CA ALA A 153 3.40 -13.99 -0.84
C ALA A 153 2.91 -12.54 -0.85
N GLY A 154 2.32 -12.11 -1.99
CA GLY A 154 1.88 -10.74 -2.26
C GLY A 154 2.93 -9.81 -2.88
N ASP A 155 4.14 -10.28 -3.15
CA ASP A 155 5.13 -9.49 -3.87
C ASP A 155 4.81 -9.44 -5.37
N PRO A 156 4.95 -8.28 -6.04
CA PRO A 156 4.67 -8.16 -7.46
C PRO A 156 5.77 -8.81 -8.30
N LEU A 157 5.38 -9.73 -9.16
CA LEU A 157 6.24 -10.41 -10.13
C LEU A 157 6.43 -9.60 -11.41
N THR A 158 5.39 -8.81 -11.80
CA THR A 158 5.42 -7.95 -12.99
C THR A 158 5.22 -6.48 -12.61
N GLN A 159 5.56 -5.59 -13.54
CA GLN A 159 5.20 -4.17 -13.41
C GLN A 159 3.69 -4.01 -13.57
N GLY A 160 3.13 -3.04 -12.87
CA GLY A 160 1.71 -2.74 -12.87
C GLY A 160 1.20 -2.39 -11.47
N SER A 161 -0.10 -2.15 -11.39
CA SER A 161 -0.81 -1.91 -10.14
C SER A 161 -1.38 -3.22 -9.60
N ILE A 162 -1.23 -3.46 -8.31
CA ILE A 162 -1.77 -4.67 -7.69
C ILE A 162 -3.27 -4.49 -7.46
N ASN A 163 -4.04 -5.55 -7.69
CA ASN A 163 -5.45 -5.58 -7.38
C ASN A 163 -5.65 -5.77 -5.85
N PRO A 164 -6.37 -4.88 -5.17
CA PRO A 164 -6.62 -5.00 -3.73
C PRO A 164 -7.25 -6.34 -3.32
N HIS A 165 -8.13 -6.89 -4.16
CA HIS A 165 -8.77 -8.19 -3.89
C HIS A 165 -7.77 -9.36 -3.83
N ASP A 166 -6.73 -9.33 -4.67
CA ASP A 166 -5.69 -10.36 -4.64
C ASP A 166 -4.84 -10.26 -3.38
N ILE A 167 -4.59 -9.03 -2.90
CA ILE A 167 -3.88 -8.82 -1.62
C ILE A 167 -4.70 -9.34 -0.44
N VAL A 168 -6.03 -9.10 -0.41
CA VAL A 168 -6.89 -9.66 0.64
C VAL A 168 -6.78 -11.17 0.69
N ARG A 169 -6.79 -11.82 -0.48
CA ARG A 169 -6.70 -13.28 -0.59
C ARG A 169 -5.37 -13.82 -0.06
N VAL A 170 -4.26 -13.12 -0.33
CA VAL A 170 -2.91 -13.58 0.01
C VAL A 170 -2.44 -13.11 1.39
N LYS A 171 -2.66 -11.83 1.73
CA LYS A 171 -2.16 -11.18 2.96
C LYS A 171 -3.26 -10.85 3.97
N GLY A 172 -4.52 -11.11 3.65
CA GLY A 172 -5.65 -10.76 4.51
C GLY A 172 -5.93 -9.25 4.57
N ILE A 173 -6.83 -8.88 5.50
CA ILE A 173 -7.31 -7.48 5.64
C ILE A 173 -6.18 -6.53 6.03
N GLY A 174 -5.31 -6.91 6.95
CA GLY A 174 -4.18 -6.06 7.37
C GLY A 174 -3.24 -5.73 6.21
N GLY A 175 -2.94 -6.71 5.34
CA GLY A 175 -2.10 -6.50 4.17
C GLY A 175 -2.70 -5.54 3.14
N VAL A 176 -4.01 -5.60 2.90
CA VAL A 176 -4.66 -4.67 1.97
C VAL A 176 -4.76 -3.27 2.53
N GLN A 177 -5.00 -3.10 3.83
CA GLN A 177 -5.00 -1.80 4.48
C GLN A 177 -3.63 -1.10 4.34
N GLU A 178 -2.55 -1.83 4.63
CA GLU A 178 -1.19 -1.32 4.48
C GLU A 178 -0.87 -0.95 3.01
N TYR A 179 -1.30 -1.79 2.07
CA TYR A 179 -1.12 -1.53 0.64
C TYR A 179 -1.84 -0.26 0.20
N ILE A 180 -3.13 -0.11 0.55
CA ILE A 180 -3.93 1.07 0.17
C ILE A 180 -3.30 2.34 0.72
N VAL A 181 -2.90 2.35 2.01
CA VAL A 181 -2.25 3.50 2.63
C VAL A 181 -0.95 3.86 1.89
N LYS A 182 -0.09 2.88 1.61
CA LYS A 182 1.17 3.10 0.88
C LYS A 182 0.94 3.66 -0.53
N GLU A 183 -0.02 3.10 -1.27
CA GLU A 183 -0.31 3.54 -2.64
C GLU A 183 -0.93 4.95 -2.67
N VAL A 184 -1.86 5.26 -1.77
CA VAL A 184 -2.43 6.61 -1.66
C VAL A 184 -1.32 7.61 -1.32
N GLN A 185 -0.51 7.33 -0.30
CA GLN A 185 0.64 8.18 0.05
C GLN A 185 1.60 8.36 -1.12
N ARG A 186 1.86 7.30 -1.91
CA ARG A 186 2.70 7.38 -3.09
C ARG A 186 2.14 8.35 -4.12
N VAL A 187 0.84 8.27 -4.40
CA VAL A 187 0.18 9.17 -5.36
C VAL A 187 0.32 10.63 -4.91
N TYR A 188 0.04 10.91 -3.64
CA TYR A 188 0.14 12.27 -3.11
C TYR A 188 1.59 12.80 -3.12
N ARG A 189 2.58 11.98 -2.75
CA ARG A 189 4.00 12.37 -2.79
C ARG A 189 4.51 12.68 -4.19
N LEU A 190 4.03 11.98 -5.21
CA LEU A 190 4.42 12.21 -6.60
C LEU A 190 3.86 13.52 -7.16
N GLN A 191 2.87 14.08 -6.51
CA GLN A 191 2.23 15.33 -6.92
C GLN A 191 2.76 16.58 -6.18
N GLY A 192 3.63 16.42 -5.18
CA GLY A 192 4.30 17.46 -4.40
C GLY A 192 4.07 17.28 -2.91
#